data_562b393025db57b753a786680d034ad3
#
_entry.id   562b393025db57b753a786680d034ad3
#
_cell.length_a   1.000
_cell.length_b   1.000
_cell.length_c   1.000
_cell.angle_alpha   90.00
_cell.angle_beta   90.00
_cell.angle_gamma   90.00
#
_symmetry.space_group_name_H-M   'P 1'
#
loop_
_entity.id
_entity.type
_entity.pdbx_description
1 polymer ?
#
loop_
_entity_poly.entity_id
_entity_poly.type
_entity_poly.pdbx_seq_one_letter_code
_entity_poly.pdbx_strand_id
1 'polypeptide(L)' 'MKNKVRELRAAAGMTQQQLADLVHVSSRTIISIEKE' A
#
# COMPACT_ATOMS: atom_id res chain seq x y z
N MET A 1 3.83 13.77 -5.65
CA MET A 1 4.16 13.99 -4.24
C MET A 1 4.38 12.67 -3.54
N LYS A 2 5.08 12.70 -2.42
CA LYS A 2 5.35 11.47 -1.67
C LYS A 2 4.06 10.93 -1.06
N ASN A 3 3.94 9.62 -1.08
CA ASN A 3 2.78 8.96 -0.52
C ASN A 3 3.21 8.22 0.75
N LYS A 4 2.65 8.61 1.88
CA LYS A 4 3.04 8.04 3.16
C LYS A 4 2.72 6.55 3.25
N VAL A 5 1.60 6.13 2.69
CA VAL A 5 1.23 4.72 2.68
C VAL A 5 2.27 3.90 1.92
N ARG A 6 2.68 4.40 0.77
CA ARG A 6 3.69 3.72 -0.02
C ARG A 6 5.02 3.67 0.71
N GLU A 7 5.39 4.75 1.37
CA GLU A 7 6.65 4.80 2.11
C GLU A 7 6.64 3.81 3.26
N LEU A 8 5.55 3.75 4.00
CA LEU A 8 5.43 2.82 5.12
C LEU A 8 5.47 1.38 4.63
N ARG A 9 4.79 1.12 3.52
CA ARG A 9 4.78 -0.23 2.94
C ARG A 9 6.19 -0.65 2.53
N ALA A 10 6.89 0.24 1.85
CA ALA A 10 8.24 -0.06 1.40
C ALA A 10 9.19 -0.26 2.58
N ALA A 11 9.05 0.56 3.61
CA ALA A 11 9.87 0.44 4.82
C ALA A 11 9.64 -0.88 5.52
N ALA A 12 8.42 -1.40 5.46
CA ALA A 12 8.08 -2.68 6.05
C ALA A 12 8.44 -3.87 5.14
N GLY A 13 8.90 -3.60 3.92
CA GLY A 13 9.25 -4.65 2.97
C GLY A 13 8.06 -5.42 2.44
N MET A 14 6.91 -4.78 2.36
CA MET A 14 5.69 -5.42 1.90
C MET A 14 5.37 -5.08 0.45
N THR A 15 4.69 -6.02 -0.22
CA THR A 15 4.11 -5.74 -1.54
C THR A 15 2.75 -5.09 -1.34
N GLN A 16 2.20 -4.54 -2.42
CA GLN A 16 0.85 -3.97 -2.37
C GLN A 16 -0.17 -5.02 -1.95
N GLN A 17 -0.01 -6.24 -2.45
CA GLN A 17 -0.91 -7.34 -2.09
C GLN A 17 -0.81 -7.67 -0.61
N GLN A 18 0.41 -7.69 -0.08
CA GLN A 18 0.61 -8.00 1.33
C GLN A 18 -0.02 -6.94 2.22
N LEU A 19 0.14 -5.67 1.86
CA LEU A 19 -0.48 -4.61 2.63
C LEU A 19 -2.00 -4.69 2.54
N ALA A 20 -2.54 -4.98 1.36
CA ALA A 20 -3.97 -5.10 1.19
C ALA A 20 -4.54 -6.21 2.09
N ASP A 21 -3.85 -7.34 2.15
CA ASP A 21 -4.27 -8.43 3.00
C ASP A 21 -4.24 -8.02 4.47
N LEU A 22 -3.24 -7.28 4.86
CA LEU A 22 -3.06 -6.87 6.24
C LEU A 22 -4.20 -5.96 6.70
N VAL A 23 -4.63 -5.05 5.84
CA VAL A 23 -5.67 -4.08 6.19
C VAL A 23 -7.04 -4.49 5.67
N HIS A 24 -7.15 -5.71 5.14
CA HIS A 24 -8.42 -6.30 4.70
C HIS A 24 -9.11 -5.51 3.60
N VAL A 25 -8.34 -5.07 2.62
CA VAL A 25 -8.88 -4.40 1.43
C VAL A 25 -8.30 -5.08 0.19
N SER A 26 -8.84 -4.75 -0.98
CA SER A 26 -8.31 -5.31 -2.21
C SER A 26 -7.00 -4.58 -2.57
N SER A 27 -6.14 -5.27 -3.31
CA SER A 27 -4.89 -4.67 -3.76
C SER A 27 -5.15 -3.46 -4.65
N ARG A 28 -6.26 -3.47 -5.36
CA ARG A 28 -6.65 -2.34 -6.19
C ARG A 28 -6.85 -1.08 -5.34
N THR A 29 -7.40 -1.26 -4.14
CA THR A 29 -7.58 -0.14 -3.22
C THR A 29 -6.22 0.45 -2.83
N ILE A 30 -5.25 -0.41 -2.56
CA ILE A 30 -3.91 0.05 -2.23
C ILE A 30 -3.29 0.80 -3.41
N ILE A 31 -3.44 0.27 -4.61
CA ILE A 31 -2.92 0.92 -5.81
C ILE A 31 -3.55 2.31 -5.96
N SER A 32 -4.85 2.41 -5.73
CA SER A 32 -5.55 3.68 -5.82
C SER A 32 -5.04 4.68 -4.79
N ILE A 33 -4.82 4.23 -3.58
CA ILE A 33 -4.31 5.08 -2.51
C ILE A 33 -2.90 5.56 -2.85
N GLU A 34 -2.06 4.66 -3.32
CA GLU A 34 -0.66 4.99 -3.60
C GLU A 34 -0.49 5.83 -4.86
N LYS A 35 -1.52 5.89 -5.66
CA LYS A 35 -1.47 6.65 -6.90
C LYS A 35 -1.45 8.15 -6.65
N GLU A 36 -1.95 8.58 -5.52
CA GLU A 36 -1.92 9.99 -5.17
C GLU A 36 -0.49 10.56 -5.14
#